data_4829f3f613c335ffd5dfe30033a46357
#
_entry.id   4829f3f613c335ffd5dfe30033a46357
#
_cell.length_a   1.000
_cell.length_b   1.000
_cell.length_c   1.000
_cell.angle_alpha   90.00
_cell.angle_beta   90.00
_cell.angle_gamma   90.00
#
_symmetry.space_group_name_H-M   'P 1'
#
loop_
_entity.id
_entity.type
_entity.pdbx_description
1 polymer ?
#
loop_
_entity_poly.entity_id
_entity_poly.type
_entity_poly.pdbx_seq_one_letter_code
_entity_poly.pdbx_strand_id
1 'polypeptide(L)'
;MNILLTRPLIDAEDLMGKFFSLGHKIIHIPTLKISAANIDPIDSKKYDAFIFTSANAIRNLKLNNQDISKICFCVGSITEKIVRQKGYNNTISAGGTVNALKNIILNSDQIDKKKSIAYFCGDYISSNLDIELKNEGFQIDKIINYTSEKITDL
;
A
#
# COMPACT_ATOMS: atom_id res chain seq x y z
N MET A 1 2.26 9.09 -30.86
CA MET A 1 2.31 10.04 -29.73
C MET A 1 3.54 9.71 -28.88
N ASN A 2 4.18 10.72 -28.30
CA ASN A 2 5.25 10.55 -27.32
C ASN A 2 4.64 10.65 -25.91
N ILE A 3 4.93 9.68 -25.06
CA ILE A 3 4.39 9.60 -23.69
C ILE A 3 5.55 9.62 -22.71
N LEU A 4 5.50 10.56 -21.77
CA LEU A 4 6.46 10.65 -20.67
C LEU A 4 5.88 9.98 -19.42
N LEU A 5 6.60 9.01 -18.88
CA LEU A 5 6.25 8.35 -17.62
C LEU A 5 7.30 8.68 -16.55
N THR A 6 6.84 9.13 -15.40
CA THR A 6 7.69 9.63 -14.30
C THR A 6 7.63 8.77 -13.03
N ARG A 7 6.81 7.74 -13.01
CA ARG A 7 6.72 6.80 -11.90
C ARG A 7 7.96 5.90 -11.83
N PRO A 8 8.30 5.34 -10.65
CA PRO A 8 9.29 4.26 -10.57
C PRO A 8 8.97 3.12 -11.54
N LEU A 9 10.00 2.46 -12.06
CA LEU A 9 9.84 1.43 -13.11
C LEU A 9 8.82 0.35 -12.72
N ILE A 10 8.87 -0.14 -11.49
CA ILE A 10 7.98 -1.19 -11.02
C ILE A 10 6.48 -0.79 -11.08
N ASP A 11 6.19 0.49 -10.98
CA ASP A 11 4.81 1.01 -11.07
C ASP A 11 4.43 1.45 -12.50
N ALA A 12 5.40 1.57 -13.40
CA ALA A 12 5.23 2.06 -14.77
C ALA A 12 5.27 0.95 -15.83
N GLU A 13 5.87 -0.19 -15.52
CA GLU A 13 6.24 -1.25 -16.47
C GLU A 13 5.04 -1.76 -17.27
N ASP A 14 3.95 -2.11 -16.61
CA ASP A 14 2.73 -2.61 -17.28
C ASP A 14 2.14 -1.53 -18.21
N LEU A 15 2.13 -0.29 -17.76
CA LEU A 15 1.60 0.83 -18.53
C LEU A 15 2.48 1.13 -19.76
N MET A 16 3.80 1.03 -19.59
CA MET A 16 4.76 1.17 -20.69
C MET A 16 4.50 0.12 -21.76
N GLY A 17 4.31 -1.14 -21.37
CA GLY A 17 4.00 -2.21 -22.30
C GLY A 17 2.70 -1.98 -23.08
N LYS A 18 1.66 -1.52 -22.39
CA LYS A 18 0.37 -1.19 -23.02
C LYS A 18 0.49 -0.06 -24.04
N PHE A 19 1.14 1.03 -23.71
CA PHE A 19 1.34 2.14 -24.63
C PHE A 19 2.23 1.76 -25.81
N PHE A 20 3.29 0.99 -25.55
CA PHE A 20 4.17 0.50 -26.62
C PHE A 20 3.39 -0.39 -27.61
N SER A 21 2.53 -1.27 -27.12
CA SER A 21 1.68 -2.13 -27.95
C SER A 21 0.70 -1.35 -28.82
N LEU A 22 0.32 -0.14 -28.39
CA LEU A 22 -0.54 0.77 -29.14
C LEU A 22 0.26 1.64 -30.13
N GLY A 23 1.56 1.40 -30.29
CA GLY A 23 2.43 2.14 -31.23
C GLY A 23 2.90 3.50 -30.71
N HIS A 24 2.82 3.75 -29.41
CA HIS A 24 3.31 4.98 -28.81
C HIS A 24 4.79 4.88 -28.47
N LYS A 25 5.49 6.01 -28.54
CA LYS A 25 6.87 6.15 -28.11
C LYS A 25 6.90 6.51 -26.62
N ILE A 26 7.62 5.72 -25.82
CA ILE A 26 7.70 5.91 -24.38
C ILE A 26 9.03 6.55 -24.01
N ILE A 27 8.96 7.57 -23.18
CA ILE A 27 10.11 8.17 -22.49
C ILE A 27 9.90 7.92 -21.00
N HIS A 28 10.80 7.20 -20.37
CA HIS A 28 10.71 6.90 -18.94
C HIS A 28 11.78 7.66 -18.16
N ILE A 29 11.35 8.59 -17.32
CA ILE A 29 12.23 9.39 -16.45
C ILE A 29 11.63 9.35 -15.03
N PRO A 30 12.04 8.38 -14.22
CA PRO A 30 11.52 8.30 -12.85
C PRO A 30 11.96 9.51 -12.02
N THR A 31 11.03 10.13 -11.33
CA THR A 31 11.28 11.30 -10.46
C THR A 31 11.34 10.95 -8.98
N LEU A 32 10.98 9.71 -8.64
CA LEU A 32 11.01 9.19 -7.27
C LEU A 32 11.77 7.87 -7.21
N LYS A 33 12.54 7.70 -6.15
CA LYS A 33 13.17 6.44 -5.76
C LYS A 33 12.48 5.93 -4.51
N ILE A 34 11.98 4.69 -4.57
CA ILE A 34 11.38 3.98 -3.44
C ILE A 34 12.40 3.03 -2.84
N SER A 35 12.56 3.08 -1.52
CA SER A 35 13.48 2.22 -0.79
C SER A 35 12.80 1.63 0.44
N ALA A 36 13.17 0.42 0.83
CA ALA A 36 12.72 -0.15 2.10
C ALA A 36 13.21 0.70 3.28
N ALA A 37 12.36 0.93 4.25
CA ALA A 37 12.77 1.56 5.49
C ALA A 37 13.67 0.61 6.30
N ASN A 38 14.63 1.17 7.02
CA ASN A 38 15.51 0.41 7.90
C ASN A 38 14.81 0.14 9.24
N ILE A 39 13.92 -0.84 9.25
CA ILE A 39 13.17 -1.28 10.43
C ILE A 39 13.33 -2.77 10.66
N ASP A 40 13.22 -3.20 11.90
CA ASP A 40 13.16 -4.61 12.26
C ASP A 40 11.87 -5.26 11.74
N PRO A 41 11.87 -6.58 11.48
CA PRO A 41 10.65 -7.29 11.13
C PRO A 41 9.57 -7.11 12.20
N ILE A 42 8.34 -6.88 11.76
CA ILE A 42 7.18 -6.67 12.64
C ILE A 42 6.63 -8.02 13.07
N ASP A 43 6.31 -8.14 14.35
CA ASP A 43 5.61 -9.32 14.87
C ASP A 43 4.14 -9.27 14.45
N SER A 44 3.79 -10.07 13.46
CA SER A 44 2.42 -10.11 12.92
C SER A 44 1.38 -10.57 13.94
N LYS A 45 1.78 -11.30 14.98
CA LYS A 45 0.87 -11.78 16.02
C LYS A 45 0.25 -10.67 16.86
N LYS A 46 0.88 -9.50 16.88
CA LYS A 46 0.37 -8.32 17.59
C LYS A 46 -0.87 -7.70 16.94
N TYR A 47 -1.16 -8.06 15.70
CA TYR A 47 -2.19 -7.41 14.91
C TYR A 47 -3.22 -8.40 14.40
N ASP A 48 -4.46 -7.95 14.36
CA ASP A 48 -5.59 -8.72 13.85
C ASP A 48 -5.85 -8.45 12.36
N ALA A 49 -5.45 -7.27 11.89
CA ALA A 49 -5.63 -6.85 10.50
C ALA A 49 -4.51 -5.94 10.02
N PHE A 50 -4.38 -5.82 8.71
CA PHE A 50 -3.43 -4.94 8.04
C PHE A 50 -4.16 -3.96 7.12
N ILE A 51 -3.60 -2.75 6.99
CA ILE A 51 -4.04 -1.73 6.04
C ILE A 51 -2.89 -1.42 5.09
N PHE A 52 -3.18 -1.45 3.79
CA PHE A 52 -2.25 -1.07 2.72
C PHE A 52 -2.87 -0.01 1.82
N THR A 53 -2.30 1.18 1.81
CA THR A 53 -2.71 2.28 0.92
C THR A 53 -1.83 2.42 -0.31
N SER A 54 -0.79 1.59 -0.42
CA SER A 54 0.14 1.57 -1.53
C SER A 54 0.67 0.16 -1.78
N ALA A 55 0.90 -0.18 -3.05
CA ALA A 55 1.58 -1.41 -3.42
C ALA A 55 3.01 -1.48 -2.85
N ASN A 56 3.68 -0.33 -2.67
CA ASN A 56 5.02 -0.27 -2.08
C ASN A 56 5.04 -0.73 -0.62
N ALA A 57 3.97 -0.53 0.13
CA ALA A 57 3.86 -1.01 1.51
C ALA A 57 3.89 -2.53 1.58
N ILE A 58 3.16 -3.22 0.69
CA ILE A 58 3.18 -4.68 0.66
C ILE A 58 4.48 -5.24 0.06
N ARG A 59 5.07 -4.59 -0.94
CA ARG A 59 6.35 -4.99 -1.52
C ARG A 59 7.50 -4.93 -0.50
N ASN A 60 7.44 -4.01 0.45
CA ASN A 60 8.44 -3.80 1.49
C ASN A 60 8.04 -4.38 2.86
N LEU A 61 7.03 -5.24 2.88
CA LEU A 61 6.57 -5.86 4.11
C LEU A 61 7.59 -6.84 4.66
N LYS A 62 7.95 -6.66 5.95
CA LYS A 62 8.84 -7.54 6.71
C LYS A 62 8.14 -8.00 7.97
N LEU A 63 7.79 -9.27 8.03
CA LEU A 63 7.11 -9.89 9.18
C LEU A 63 7.94 -11.04 9.73
N ASN A 64 7.98 -11.19 11.06
CA ASN A 64 8.60 -12.34 11.71
C ASN A 64 7.80 -13.63 11.46
N ASN A 65 6.49 -13.54 11.51
CA ASN A 65 5.58 -14.64 11.24
C ASN A 65 4.57 -14.20 10.21
N GLN A 66 4.37 -15.00 9.18
CA GLN A 66 3.38 -14.70 8.15
C GLN A 66 2.11 -15.52 8.38
N ASP A 67 1.03 -14.83 8.77
CA ASP A 67 -0.30 -15.40 8.83
C ASP A 67 -1.11 -14.90 7.64
N ILE A 68 -1.23 -15.73 6.62
CA ILE A 68 -1.92 -15.39 5.37
C ILE A 68 -3.45 -15.31 5.51
N SER A 69 -3.99 -15.73 6.63
CA SER A 69 -5.44 -15.64 6.92
C SER A 69 -5.87 -14.26 7.44
N LYS A 70 -4.91 -13.40 7.83
CA LYS A 70 -5.21 -12.05 8.32
C LYS A 70 -5.98 -11.24 7.28
N ILE A 71 -6.95 -10.50 7.78
CA ILE A 71 -7.68 -9.57 6.94
C ILE A 71 -6.78 -8.41 6.50
N CYS A 72 -6.76 -8.13 5.21
CA CYS A 72 -6.00 -7.04 4.59
C CYS A 72 -6.94 -6.05 3.92
N PHE A 73 -6.99 -4.84 4.43
CA PHE A 73 -7.73 -3.74 3.82
C PHE A 73 -6.83 -3.03 2.81
N CYS A 74 -7.26 -2.98 1.56
CA CYS A 74 -6.51 -2.42 0.44
C CYS A 74 -7.22 -1.19 -0.12
N VAL A 75 -6.46 -0.16 -0.46
CA VAL A 75 -7.03 1.08 -1.05
C VAL A 75 -7.74 0.82 -2.37
N GLY A 76 -7.25 -0.09 -3.18
CA GLY A 76 -7.82 -0.42 -4.48
C GLY A 76 -7.32 -1.73 -5.05
N SER A 77 -7.78 -2.06 -6.24
CA SER A 77 -7.56 -3.36 -6.90
C SER A 77 -6.09 -3.65 -7.22
N ILE A 78 -5.28 -2.63 -7.54
CA ILE A 78 -3.85 -2.81 -7.83
C ILE A 78 -3.10 -3.25 -6.58
N THR A 79 -3.34 -2.58 -5.46
CA THR A 79 -2.75 -2.95 -4.16
C THR A 79 -3.23 -4.34 -3.75
N GLU A 80 -4.52 -4.61 -3.86
CA GLU A 80 -5.10 -5.93 -3.53
C GLU A 80 -4.45 -7.06 -4.34
N LYS A 81 -4.24 -6.86 -5.63
CA LYS A 81 -3.57 -7.85 -6.49
C LYS A 81 -2.20 -8.25 -5.93
N ILE A 82 -1.40 -7.28 -5.50
CA ILE A 82 -0.07 -7.54 -4.95
C ILE A 82 -0.16 -8.21 -3.57
N VAL A 83 -1.11 -7.82 -2.74
CA VAL A 83 -1.40 -8.47 -1.46
C VAL A 83 -1.73 -9.96 -1.67
N ARG A 84 -2.59 -10.28 -2.65
CA ARG A 84 -2.92 -11.66 -3.01
C ARG A 84 -1.73 -12.43 -3.57
N GLN A 85 -0.87 -11.80 -4.36
CA GLN A 85 0.37 -12.41 -4.87
C GLN A 85 1.35 -12.77 -3.75
N LYS A 86 1.30 -12.07 -2.62
CA LYS A 86 2.07 -12.41 -1.41
C LYS A 86 1.48 -13.56 -0.59
N GLY A 87 0.33 -14.07 -0.99
CA GLY A 87 -0.32 -15.24 -0.38
C GLY A 87 -1.51 -14.92 0.52
N TYR A 88 -1.81 -13.66 0.79
CA TYR A 88 -2.98 -13.28 1.59
C TYR A 88 -4.25 -13.51 0.80
N ASN A 89 -5.21 -14.21 1.39
CA ASN A 89 -6.47 -14.59 0.74
C ASN A 89 -7.71 -13.90 1.31
N ASN A 90 -7.57 -13.25 2.47
CA ASN A 90 -8.66 -12.51 3.09
C ASN A 90 -8.46 -10.99 2.86
N THR A 91 -8.87 -10.51 1.70
CA THR A 91 -8.67 -9.13 1.28
C THR A 91 -9.99 -8.41 1.07
N ILE A 92 -10.04 -7.14 1.45
CA ILE A 92 -11.13 -6.22 1.18
C ILE A 92 -10.55 -5.01 0.47
N SER A 93 -11.01 -4.76 -0.76
CA SER A 93 -10.55 -3.65 -1.58
C SER A 93 -11.56 -2.52 -1.60
N ALA A 94 -11.09 -1.30 -1.42
CA ALA A 94 -11.87 -0.08 -1.58
C ALA A 94 -11.88 0.40 -3.05
N GLY A 95 -12.60 1.48 -3.32
CA GLY A 95 -12.74 2.02 -4.67
C GLY A 95 -11.56 2.85 -5.20
N GLY A 96 -10.38 2.78 -4.56
CA GLY A 96 -9.18 3.48 -4.99
C GLY A 96 -8.84 4.75 -4.22
N THR A 97 -9.65 5.16 -3.26
CA THR A 97 -9.39 6.32 -2.41
C THR A 97 -9.27 5.94 -0.94
N VAL A 98 -8.49 6.71 -0.19
CA VAL A 98 -8.32 6.52 1.25
C VAL A 98 -9.64 6.73 2.00
N ASN A 99 -10.47 7.68 1.54
CA ASN A 99 -11.77 7.92 2.14
C ASN A 99 -12.74 6.73 1.97
N ALA A 100 -12.75 6.10 0.80
CA ALA A 100 -13.51 4.87 0.56
C ALA A 100 -13.01 3.73 1.46
N LEU A 101 -11.70 3.60 1.63
CA LEU A 101 -11.08 2.62 2.52
C LEU A 101 -11.48 2.84 3.98
N LYS A 102 -11.42 4.08 4.46
CA LYS A 102 -11.90 4.45 5.80
C LYS A 102 -13.34 4.00 6.03
N ASN A 103 -14.25 4.31 5.09
CA ASN A 103 -15.66 3.96 5.20
C ASN A 103 -15.86 2.44 5.26
N ILE A 104 -15.10 1.67 4.48
CA ILE A 104 -15.15 0.21 4.52
C ILE A 104 -14.71 -0.32 5.88
N ILE A 105 -13.65 0.21 6.46
CA ILE A 105 -13.17 -0.22 7.78
C ILE A 105 -14.21 0.11 8.86
N LEU A 106 -14.79 1.31 8.82
CA LEU A 106 -15.81 1.74 9.79
C LEU A 106 -17.06 0.87 9.76
N ASN A 107 -17.43 0.33 8.60
CA ASN A 107 -18.64 -0.47 8.39
C ASN A 107 -18.35 -1.99 8.30
N SER A 108 -17.14 -2.42 8.58
CA SER A 108 -16.77 -3.83 8.47
C SER A 108 -17.24 -4.64 9.68
N ASP A 109 -17.86 -5.79 9.42
CA ASP A 109 -18.23 -6.77 10.45
C ASP A 109 -17.04 -7.62 10.89
N GLN A 110 -15.95 -7.62 10.12
CA GLN A 110 -14.79 -8.49 10.34
C GLN A 110 -13.77 -7.89 11.31
N ILE A 111 -13.88 -6.61 11.60
CA ILE A 111 -12.97 -5.91 12.50
C ILE A 111 -13.79 -5.00 13.43
N ASP A 112 -13.52 -5.08 14.72
CA ASP A 112 -14.11 -4.21 15.73
C ASP A 112 -13.05 -3.32 16.40
N LYS A 113 -13.49 -2.39 17.23
CA LYS A 113 -12.60 -1.41 17.89
C LYS A 113 -11.66 -2.03 18.93
N LYS A 114 -11.86 -3.29 19.32
CA LYS A 114 -10.99 -4.04 20.24
C LYS A 114 -9.79 -4.65 19.50
N LYS A 115 -9.87 -4.75 18.19
CA LYS A 115 -8.83 -5.34 17.34
C LYS A 115 -7.71 -4.36 17.07
N SER A 116 -6.49 -4.89 17.00
CA SER A 116 -5.29 -4.14 16.67
C SER A 116 -5.02 -4.20 15.18
N ILE A 117 -4.79 -3.04 14.57
CA ILE A 117 -4.57 -2.91 13.14
C ILE A 117 -3.20 -2.29 12.89
N ALA A 118 -2.39 -2.92 12.04
CA ALA A 118 -1.16 -2.33 11.53
C ALA A 118 -1.43 -1.62 10.20
N TYR A 119 -1.10 -0.35 10.13
CA TYR A 119 -1.18 0.46 8.93
C TYR A 119 0.23 0.65 8.35
N PHE A 120 0.54 -0.07 7.28
CA PHE A 120 1.82 0.03 6.59
C PHE A 120 1.78 1.11 5.53
N CYS A 121 2.70 2.06 5.61
CA CYS A 121 2.74 3.22 4.71
C CYS A 121 4.17 3.70 4.47
N GLY A 122 4.33 4.65 3.54
CA GLY A 122 5.56 5.38 3.32
C GLY A 122 5.76 6.52 4.29
N ASP A 123 6.96 7.10 4.29
CA ASP A 123 7.30 8.30 5.04
C ASP A 123 6.53 9.54 4.55
N TYR A 124 6.09 9.52 3.30
CA TYR A 124 5.28 10.57 2.70
C TYR A 124 3.85 10.08 2.50
N ILE A 125 2.92 10.59 3.28
CA ILE A 125 1.50 10.23 3.20
C ILE A 125 0.66 11.47 2.94
N SER A 126 -0.37 11.32 2.09
CA SER A 126 -1.28 12.40 1.70
C SER A 126 -2.53 12.48 2.58
N SER A 127 -2.69 11.59 3.54
CA SER A 127 -3.88 11.51 4.39
C SER A 127 -3.54 11.14 5.83
N ASN A 128 -4.45 11.46 6.74
CA ASN A 128 -4.33 11.16 8.17
C ASN A 128 -5.21 9.95 8.56
N LEU A 129 -5.23 8.90 7.74
CA LEU A 129 -6.09 7.72 7.96
C LEU A 129 -5.93 7.11 9.35
N ASP A 130 -4.70 6.98 9.85
CA ASP A 130 -4.41 6.45 11.18
C ASP A 130 -5.03 7.32 12.28
N ILE A 131 -4.91 8.64 12.18
CA ILE A 131 -5.47 9.59 13.14
C ILE A 131 -7.00 9.54 13.10
N GLU A 132 -7.58 9.53 11.91
CA GLU A 132 -9.03 9.48 11.73
C GLU A 132 -9.64 8.19 12.30
N LEU A 133 -9.00 7.03 12.06
CA LEU A 133 -9.45 5.76 12.61
C LEU A 133 -9.26 5.69 14.14
N LYS A 134 -8.18 6.25 14.68
CA LYS A 134 -7.98 6.37 16.13
C LYS A 134 -9.05 7.23 16.77
N ASN A 135 -9.44 8.32 16.14
CA ASN A 135 -10.52 9.19 16.62
C ASN A 135 -11.88 8.47 16.66
N GLU A 136 -12.08 7.49 15.78
CA GLU A 136 -13.25 6.61 15.78
C GLU A 136 -13.14 5.46 16.80
N GLY A 137 -12.04 5.37 17.53
CA GLY A 137 -11.83 4.40 18.60
C GLY A 137 -11.09 3.13 18.21
N PHE A 138 -10.57 3.01 16.99
CA PHE A 138 -9.77 1.87 16.56
C PHE A 138 -8.35 1.92 17.13
N GLN A 139 -7.77 0.74 17.34
CA GLN A 139 -6.37 0.60 17.76
C GLN A 139 -5.50 0.44 16.51
N ILE A 140 -4.84 1.53 16.11
CA ILE A 140 -4.02 1.58 14.90
C ILE A 140 -2.58 1.88 15.25
N ASP A 141 -1.65 1.06 14.76
CA ASP A 141 -0.22 1.38 14.72
C ASP A 141 0.18 1.72 13.29
N LYS A 142 0.65 2.96 13.10
CA LYS A 142 1.24 3.37 11.82
C LYS A 142 2.69 2.90 11.74
N ILE A 143 3.00 2.12 10.72
CA ILE A 143 4.33 1.55 10.49
C ILE A 143 4.85 2.04 9.15
N ILE A 144 5.87 2.89 9.20
CA ILE A 144 6.56 3.37 8.00
C ILE A 144 7.56 2.29 7.57
N ASN A 145 7.26 1.59 6.47
CA ASN A 145 8.08 0.48 5.99
C ASN A 145 8.76 0.74 4.65
N TYR A 146 8.53 1.89 4.04
CA TYR A 146 9.29 2.35 2.89
C TYR A 146 9.46 3.87 2.91
N THR A 147 10.44 4.34 2.14
CA THR A 147 10.74 5.76 1.98
C THR A 147 10.72 6.14 0.51
N SER A 148 10.39 7.39 0.21
CA SER A 148 10.46 7.96 -1.13
C SER A 148 11.38 9.17 -1.14
N GLU A 149 12.30 9.17 -2.11
CA GLU A 149 13.23 10.27 -2.35
C GLU A 149 13.01 10.84 -3.74
N LYS A 150 13.06 12.17 -3.84
CA LYS A 150 13.07 12.83 -5.14
C LYS A 150 14.41 12.59 -5.84
N ILE A 151 14.36 12.21 -7.12
CA ILE A 151 15.53 12.12 -7.96
C ILE A 151 15.79 13.52 -8.51
N THR A 152 16.93 14.11 -8.15
CA THR A 152 17.31 15.48 -8.53
C THR A 152 18.27 15.52 -9.72
N ASP A 153 19.00 14.43 -9.97
CA ASP A 153 19.95 14.28 -11.07
C ASP A 153 19.28 13.55 -12.25
N LEU A 154 18.47 14.30 -12.97
CA LEU A 154 17.78 13.79 -14.17
C LEU A 154 18.59 14.07 -15.44
#